data_878f6efef71d26ce7fc65bd1ba433e12
#
_entry.id   878f6efef71d26ce7fc65bd1ba433e12
#
_cell.length_a   1.000
_cell.length_b   1.000
_cell.length_c   1.000
_cell.angle_alpha   90.00
_cell.angle_beta   90.00
_cell.angle_gamma   90.00
#
_symmetry.space_group_name_H-M   'P 1'
#
loop_
_entity.id
_entity.type
_entity.pdbx_description
1 polymer ?
#
loop_
_entity_poly.entity_id
_entity_poly.type
_entity_poly.pdbx_seq_one_letter_code
_entity_poly.pdbx_strand_id
1 'polypeptide(L)' 'MEEYRVFVMGSDGHIIDRIEFLCRNDEEAEEKAKQLMDGRDIELWQRRRKIGEFKSDK' A
#
# COMPACT_ATOMS: atom_id res chain seq x y z
N MET A 1 -17.71 -3.79 -1.03
CA MET A 1 -16.32 -3.55 -0.62
C MET A 1 -15.55 -2.91 -1.74
N GLU A 2 -14.58 -2.10 -1.41
CA GLU A 2 -13.75 -1.40 -2.38
C GLU A 2 -12.48 -2.18 -2.67
N GLU A 3 -12.00 -2.07 -3.89
CA GLU A 3 -10.76 -2.73 -4.31
C GLU A 3 -9.59 -1.78 -4.14
N TYR A 4 -8.54 -2.27 -3.48
CA TYR A 4 -7.34 -1.48 -3.22
C TYR A 4 -6.11 -2.21 -3.71
N ARG A 5 -5.05 -1.45 -3.92
CA ARG A 5 -3.78 -1.99 -4.38
C ARG A 5 -2.64 -1.35 -3.62
N VAL A 6 -1.70 -2.18 -3.18
CA VAL A 6 -0.50 -1.72 -2.51
C VAL A 6 0.69 -2.02 -3.43
N PHE A 7 1.49 -1.00 -3.68
CA PHE A 7 2.76 -1.19 -4.39
C PHE A 7 3.87 -1.21 -3.38
N VAL A 8 4.65 -2.28 -3.36
CA VAL A 8 5.80 -2.41 -2.47
C VAL A 8 7.02 -1.90 -3.22
N MET A 9 7.72 -0.95 -2.60
CA MET A 9 8.87 -0.30 -3.23
C MET A 9 10.17 -0.93 -2.76
N GLY A 10 11.11 -1.08 -3.68
CA GLY A 10 12.45 -1.52 -3.34
C GLY A 10 13.28 -0.36 -2.84
N SER A 11 14.49 -0.68 -2.36
CA SER A 11 15.41 0.33 -1.82
C SER A 11 15.85 1.35 -2.87
N ASP A 12 15.77 0.99 -4.14
CA ASP A 12 16.13 1.88 -5.24
C ASP A 12 14.95 2.69 -5.79
N GLY A 13 13.79 2.56 -5.15
CA GLY A 13 12.59 3.30 -5.55
C GLY A 13 11.75 2.64 -6.61
N HIS A 14 12.13 1.46 -7.04
CA HIS A 14 11.34 0.72 -8.03
C HIS A 14 10.27 -0.15 -7.35
N ILE A 15 9.16 -0.37 -8.03
CA ILE A 15 8.12 -1.26 -7.54
C ILE A 15 8.60 -2.70 -7.68
N ILE A 16 8.67 -3.42 -6.55
CA ILE A 16 9.13 -4.83 -6.56
C ILE A 16 7.99 -5.81 -6.36
N ASP A 17 6.84 -5.33 -5.92
CA ASP A 17 5.68 -6.20 -5.72
C ASP A 17 4.42 -5.37 -5.68
N ARG A 18 3.30 -6.03 -5.86
CA ARG A 18 2.00 -5.38 -5.71
C ARG A 18 1.00 -6.39 -5.16
N ILE A 19 0.14 -5.89 -4.27
CA ILE A 19 -0.81 -6.72 -3.56
C ILE A 19 -2.19 -6.09 -3.72
N GLU A 20 -3.16 -6.87 -4.13
CA GLU A 20 -4.54 -6.39 -4.28
C GLU A 20 -5.40 -7.00 -3.19
N PHE A 21 -6.31 -6.20 -2.65
CA PHE A 21 -7.18 -6.66 -1.58
C PHE A 21 -8.46 -5.84 -1.54
N LEU A 22 -9.43 -6.33 -0.79
CA LEU A 22 -10.73 -5.67 -0.63
C LEU A 22 -10.86 -5.17 0.80
N CYS A 23 -11.36 -3.94 0.94
CA CYS A 23 -11.66 -3.35 2.24
C CYS A 23 -12.92 -2.51 2.13
N ARG A 24 -13.48 -2.14 3.26
CA ARG A 24 -14.74 -1.40 3.32
C ARG A 24 -14.54 0.09 3.02
N ASN A 25 -13.42 0.64 3.44
CA ASN A 25 -13.16 2.07 3.28
C ASN A 25 -11.64 2.32 3.30
N ASP A 26 -11.27 3.58 3.07
CA ASP A 26 -9.86 3.97 3.01
C ASP A 26 -9.13 3.74 4.33
N GLU A 27 -9.79 4.01 5.44
CA GLU A 27 -9.19 3.86 6.76
C GLU A 27 -8.79 2.40 7.01
N GLU A 28 -9.68 1.48 6.69
CA GLU A 28 -9.42 0.06 6.85
C GLU A 28 -8.30 -0.38 5.91
N ALA A 29 -8.30 0.16 4.70
CA ALA A 29 -7.27 -0.13 3.72
C ALA A 29 -5.90 0.35 4.18
N GLU A 30 -5.83 1.53 4.82
CA GLU A 30 -4.58 2.05 5.34
C GLU A 30 -4.01 1.15 6.43
N GLU A 31 -4.86 0.66 7.30
CA GLU A 31 -4.42 -0.27 8.34
C GLU A 31 -3.87 -1.56 7.73
N LYS A 32 -4.59 -2.07 6.74
CA LYS A 32 -4.14 -3.28 6.04
C LYS A 32 -2.81 -3.05 5.36
N ALA A 33 -2.66 -1.89 4.72
CA ALA A 33 -1.42 -1.54 4.03
C ALA A 33 -0.24 -1.48 5.01
N LYS A 34 -0.44 -0.90 6.18
CA LYS A 34 0.61 -0.81 7.19
C LYS A 34 1.09 -2.19 7.64
N GLN A 35 0.18 -3.15 7.73
CA GLN A 35 0.52 -4.51 8.10
C GLN A 35 1.35 -5.19 7.01
N LEU A 36 1.22 -4.75 5.78
CA LEU A 36 1.92 -5.32 4.65
C LEU A 36 3.30 -4.70 4.41
N MET A 37 3.64 -3.63 5.15
CA MET A 37 4.90 -2.93 4.92
C MET A 37 6.14 -3.80 5.12
N ASP A 38 6.20 -4.50 6.22
CA ASP A 38 7.29 -5.44 6.51
C ASP A 38 8.68 -4.82 6.29
N GLY A 39 8.87 -3.59 6.79
CA GLY A 39 10.14 -2.90 6.70
C GLY A 39 10.43 -2.24 5.34
N ARG A 40 9.45 -2.20 4.46
CA ARG A 40 9.60 -1.61 3.12
C ARG A 40 8.62 -0.46 2.94
N ASP A 41 8.97 0.47 2.06
CA ASP A 41 8.08 1.55 1.70
C ASP A 41 6.96 1.01 0.81
N ILE A 42 5.77 1.54 1.00
CA ILE A 42 4.61 1.13 0.20
C ILE A 42 3.79 2.35 -0.23
N GLU A 43 3.00 2.16 -1.29
CA GLU A 43 2.01 3.13 -1.73
C GLU A 43 0.67 2.45 -1.77
N LEU A 44 -0.36 3.13 -1.26
CA LEU A 44 -1.72 2.59 -1.25
C LEU A 44 -2.56 3.32 -2.29
N TRP A 45 -3.18 2.57 -3.17
CA TRP A 45 -4.00 3.10 -4.25
C TRP A 45 -5.38 2.47 -4.28
N GLN A 46 -6.35 3.23 -4.74
CA GLN A 46 -7.67 2.73 -5.09
C GLN A 46 -7.90 3.12 -6.55
N ARG A 47 -7.80 2.13 -7.44
CA ARG A 47 -7.90 2.36 -8.89
C ARG A 47 -6.88 3.40 -9.33
N ARG A 48 -7.33 4.57 -9.77
CA ARG A 48 -6.44 5.64 -10.24
C ARG A 48 -6.11 6.65 -9.15
N ARG A 49 -6.66 6.49 -7.95
CA ARG A 49 -6.52 7.44 -6.87
C ARG A 49 -5.47 6.96 -5.89
N LYS A 50 -4.43 7.73 -5.71
CA LYS A 50 -3.42 7.44 -4.70
C LYS A 50 -3.93 7.93 -3.35
N ILE A 51 -4.10 7.00 -2.42
CA ILE A 51 -4.63 7.30 -1.11
C ILE A 51 -3.54 7.78 -0.17
N GLY A 52 -2.40 7.12 -0.21
CA GLY A 52 -1.32 7.49 0.68
C GLY A 52 -0.03 6.76 0.36
N GLU A 53 1.01 7.17 1.06
CA GLU A 53 2.34 6.61 0.91
C GLU A 53 2.89 6.41 2.32
N PHE A 54 3.35 5.21 2.61
CA PHE A 54 3.86 4.88 3.95
C PHE A 54 5.31 4.47 3.83
N LYS A 55 6.14 5.12 4.61
CA LYS A 55 7.58 4.88 4.57
C LYS A 55 8.03 4.09 5.78
N SER A 56 8.96 3.18 5.55
CA SER A 56 9.57 2.41 6.62
C SER A 56 10.42 3.32 7.49
N ASP A 57 10.49 3.00 8.79
CA ASP A 57 11.29 3.77 9.75
C ASP A 57 12.77 3.41 9.73
N LYS A 58 13.16 2.61 8.77
CA LYS A 58 14.58 2.20 8.70
C LYS A 58 15.37 2.98 7.70
#